data_b3733dd54f0538d6c03e28c1008710d6
#
_entry.id   b3733dd54f0538d6c03e28c1008710d6
#
_cell.length_a   1.000
_cell.length_b   1.000
_cell.length_c   1.000
_cell.angle_alpha   90.00
_cell.angle_beta   90.00
_cell.angle_gamma   90.00
#
_symmetry.space_group_name_H-M   'P 1'
#
loop_
_entity.id
_entity.type
_entity.pdbx_description
1 polymer ?
#
loop_
_entity_poly.entity_id
_entity_poly.type
_entity_poly.pdbx_seq_one_letter_code
_entity_poly.pdbx_strand_id
1 'polypeptide(L)'
;MALLANYPFALAPGMGLNAYFSYTVVLTMGYSWQLALMAVFVEGIIFIVLSLTNVREAIFNAIPMTLKSAVSVGIGLFVAFVGLQNAKLIVNSDSTLVTYQHFKGETFHSIGVGAILALVGVLITAILLVKKVKGGILYGILITWVLGILCELTGIYIPNPDAGMYSVIPTSFISFDFSALGKTFGQVFKTDFSGVGILNFFAVMFSFLFVDLFDTLGTLIGVASKADMLDEEGKLPNIKGALMADSIATCAGAVLGTSTTTTFVESASGVTEGGRTGLTSMTTGVLFLLAVVFSPLFLTIPSFATAPALIIVGFYMMGSALKIEFDDPAEGIPAFLTIQIGRAHV
;
A
#
# COMPACT_ATOMS: atom_id res chain seq x y z
N MET A 1 7.86 14.14 4.20
CA MET A 1 6.73 14.32 5.14
C MET A 1 7.14 14.98 6.44
N ALA A 2 8.15 14.48 7.16
CA ALA A 2 8.64 15.10 8.40
C ALA A 2 9.07 16.56 8.24
N LEU A 3 9.92 16.84 7.25
CA LEU A 3 10.56 18.17 7.08
C LEU A 3 9.64 19.23 6.48
N LEU A 4 8.76 18.86 5.54
CA LEU A 4 7.93 19.83 4.80
C LEU A 4 6.55 20.02 5.39
N ALA A 5 5.99 18.98 6.03
CA ALA A 5 4.62 19.00 6.54
C ALA A 5 4.52 18.83 8.06
N ASN A 6 5.53 18.27 8.70
CA ASN A 6 5.52 17.85 10.11
C ASN A 6 4.39 16.87 10.43
N TYR A 7 4.07 15.94 9.51
CA TYR A 7 3.04 14.93 9.68
C TYR A 7 3.61 13.55 10.02
N PRO A 8 2.86 12.73 10.78
CA PRO A 8 3.28 11.39 11.20
C PRO A 8 3.15 10.34 10.10
N PHE A 9 2.91 10.75 8.85
CA PHE A 9 2.62 9.84 7.76
C PHE A 9 3.89 9.33 7.09
N ALA A 10 3.99 8.02 6.91
CA ALA A 10 5.08 7.39 6.18
C ALA A 10 4.86 7.53 4.67
N LEU A 11 5.95 7.64 3.93
CA LEU A 11 5.98 7.59 2.48
C LEU A 11 6.66 6.29 2.05
N ALA A 12 6.03 5.55 1.17
CA ALA A 12 6.58 4.32 0.59
C ALA A 12 5.97 4.06 -0.81
N PRO A 13 6.56 3.17 -1.63
CA PRO A 13 5.97 2.80 -2.91
C PRO A 13 4.59 2.19 -2.74
N GLY A 14 3.56 2.78 -3.37
CA GLY A 14 2.17 2.34 -3.27
C GLY A 14 1.96 0.93 -3.82
N MET A 15 1.26 0.05 -3.10
CA MET A 15 1.06 -1.35 -3.53
C MET A 15 0.30 -1.44 -4.85
N GLY A 16 -0.79 -0.69 -5.01
CA GLY A 16 -1.56 -0.64 -6.25
C GLY A 16 -0.73 -0.10 -7.42
N LEU A 17 0.04 0.95 -7.18
CA LEU A 17 0.94 1.56 -8.18
C LEU A 17 2.10 0.62 -8.55
N ASN A 18 2.62 -0.17 -7.60
CA ASN A 18 3.58 -1.23 -7.88
C ASN A 18 2.98 -2.32 -8.79
N ALA A 19 1.73 -2.72 -8.52
CA ALA A 19 1.03 -3.71 -9.34
C ALA A 19 0.78 -3.16 -10.75
N TYR A 20 0.28 -1.94 -10.88
CA TYR A 20 0.09 -1.27 -12.16
C TYR A 20 1.42 -1.16 -12.94
N PHE A 21 2.49 -0.72 -12.28
CA PHE A 21 3.83 -0.63 -12.85
C PHE A 21 4.30 -1.98 -13.41
N SER A 22 4.27 -3.02 -12.58
CA SER A 22 4.87 -4.31 -12.92
C SER A 22 3.97 -5.13 -13.86
N TYR A 23 2.70 -5.28 -13.52
CA TYR A 23 1.82 -6.18 -14.26
C TYR A 23 1.21 -5.53 -15.49
N THR A 24 0.74 -4.28 -15.37
CA THR A 24 0.07 -3.62 -16.50
C THR A 24 1.09 -3.03 -17.47
N VAL A 25 1.97 -2.14 -16.99
CA VAL A 25 2.86 -1.39 -17.87
C VAL A 25 3.99 -2.28 -18.41
N VAL A 26 4.67 -3.04 -17.54
CA VAL A 26 5.83 -3.84 -17.97
C VAL A 26 5.39 -5.17 -18.58
N LEU A 27 4.56 -5.97 -17.90
CA LEU A 27 4.25 -7.32 -18.37
C LEU A 27 3.15 -7.34 -19.44
N THR A 28 2.06 -6.58 -19.29
CA THR A 28 0.93 -6.62 -20.24
C THR A 28 1.16 -5.73 -21.45
N MET A 29 1.59 -4.47 -21.23
CA MET A 29 1.86 -3.54 -22.33
C MET A 29 3.22 -3.79 -23.00
N GLY A 30 4.11 -4.59 -22.37
CA GLY A 30 5.42 -4.95 -22.91
C GLY A 30 6.45 -3.81 -22.89
N TYR A 31 6.23 -2.76 -22.11
CA TYR A 31 7.17 -1.65 -22.01
C TYR A 31 8.34 -1.98 -21.09
N SER A 32 9.50 -1.38 -21.38
CA SER A 32 10.65 -1.53 -20.49
C SER A 32 10.36 -0.91 -19.13
N TRP A 33 10.86 -1.53 -18.06
CA TRP A 33 10.70 -0.98 -16.71
C TRP A 33 11.37 0.38 -16.53
N GLN A 34 12.41 0.69 -17.32
CA GLN A 34 13.03 2.00 -17.37
C GLN A 34 12.06 3.07 -17.92
N LEU A 35 11.27 2.72 -18.94
CA LEU A 35 10.25 3.63 -19.46
C LEU A 35 9.15 3.89 -18.42
N ALA A 36 8.74 2.86 -17.70
CA ALA A 36 7.78 3.01 -16.60
C ALA A 36 8.35 3.90 -15.48
N LEU A 37 9.65 3.76 -15.12
CA LEU A 37 10.33 4.66 -14.17
C LEU A 37 10.37 6.10 -14.68
N MET A 38 10.60 6.31 -15.98
CA MET A 38 10.58 7.64 -16.58
C MET A 38 9.19 8.27 -16.52
N ALA A 39 8.13 7.49 -16.74
CA ALA A 39 6.76 7.97 -16.59
C ALA A 39 6.47 8.42 -15.15
N VAL A 40 6.88 7.64 -14.15
CA VAL A 40 6.79 7.99 -12.72
C VAL A 40 7.62 9.23 -12.38
N PHE A 41 8.82 9.36 -12.92
CA PHE A 41 9.66 10.53 -12.68
C PHE A 41 9.05 11.82 -13.24
N VAL A 42 8.51 11.76 -14.48
CA VAL A 42 7.82 12.89 -15.12
C VAL A 42 6.55 13.24 -14.36
N GLU A 43 5.78 12.25 -13.93
CA GLU A 43 4.62 12.42 -13.04
C GLU A 43 5.01 13.19 -11.78
N GLY A 44 6.06 12.77 -11.07
CA GLY A 44 6.56 13.44 -9.87
C GLY A 44 6.94 14.90 -10.12
N ILE A 45 7.59 15.21 -11.26
CA ILE A 45 7.89 16.60 -11.66
C ILE A 45 6.62 17.40 -11.87
N ILE A 46 5.64 16.84 -12.59
CA ILE A 46 4.34 17.50 -12.81
C ILE A 46 3.67 17.79 -11.46
N PHE A 47 3.69 16.85 -10.52
CA PHE A 47 3.14 17.04 -9.19
C PHE A 47 3.86 18.10 -8.37
N ILE A 48 5.19 18.23 -8.50
CA ILE A 48 5.95 19.34 -7.89
C ILE A 48 5.41 20.68 -8.43
N VAL A 49 5.26 20.82 -9.75
CA VAL A 49 4.74 22.04 -10.37
C VAL A 49 3.31 22.32 -9.92
N LEU A 50 2.43 21.32 -9.91
CA LEU A 50 1.05 21.46 -9.46
C LEU A 50 0.95 21.82 -7.96
N SER A 51 1.86 21.33 -7.14
CA SER A 51 1.93 21.67 -5.70
C SER A 51 2.44 23.09 -5.48
N LEU A 52 3.41 23.55 -6.28
CA LEU A 52 3.91 24.93 -6.23
C LEU A 52 2.84 25.96 -6.64
N THR A 53 2.03 25.62 -7.64
CA THR A 53 0.95 26.48 -8.16
C THR A 53 -0.34 26.38 -7.38
N ASN A 54 -0.40 25.61 -6.28
CA ASN A 54 -1.57 25.32 -5.45
C ASN A 54 -2.75 24.64 -6.22
N VAL A 55 -2.54 24.19 -7.44
CA VAL A 55 -3.57 23.51 -8.24
C VAL A 55 -3.97 22.19 -7.60
N ARG A 56 -3.01 21.41 -7.11
CA ARG A 56 -3.26 20.12 -6.43
C ARG A 56 -4.09 20.32 -5.15
N GLU A 57 -3.80 21.39 -4.39
CA GLU A 57 -4.58 21.76 -3.21
C GLU A 57 -6.00 22.21 -3.60
N ALA A 58 -6.14 22.99 -4.67
CA ALA A 58 -7.45 23.41 -5.17
C ALA A 58 -8.31 22.23 -5.62
N ILE A 59 -7.71 21.24 -6.32
CA ILE A 59 -8.39 19.98 -6.68
C ILE A 59 -8.84 19.24 -5.43
N PHE A 60 -7.94 19.11 -4.43
CA PHE A 60 -8.26 18.46 -3.16
C PHE A 60 -9.47 19.13 -2.47
N ASN A 61 -9.46 20.45 -2.38
CA ASN A 61 -10.53 21.20 -1.70
C ASN A 61 -11.84 21.21 -2.49
N ALA A 62 -11.80 21.04 -3.83
CA ALA A 62 -12.97 20.97 -4.67
C ALA A 62 -13.74 19.64 -4.57
N ILE A 63 -13.11 18.56 -4.08
CA ILE A 63 -13.76 17.26 -3.92
C ILE A 63 -14.70 17.31 -2.71
N PRO A 64 -16.00 17.00 -2.86
CA PRO A 64 -16.94 16.91 -1.75
C PRO A 64 -16.51 15.91 -0.66
N MET A 65 -16.86 16.18 0.60
CA MET A 65 -16.49 15.32 1.73
C MET A 65 -17.04 13.90 1.59
N THR A 66 -18.23 13.74 1.01
CA THR A 66 -18.84 12.45 0.70
C THR A 66 -17.96 11.62 -0.20
N LEU A 67 -17.44 12.21 -1.31
CA LEU A 67 -16.54 11.52 -2.22
C LEU A 67 -15.18 11.23 -1.57
N LYS A 68 -14.64 12.14 -0.77
CA LYS A 68 -13.42 11.91 0.02
C LYS A 68 -13.57 10.69 0.94
N SER A 69 -14.71 10.62 1.63
CA SER A 69 -15.03 9.47 2.50
C SER A 69 -15.19 8.19 1.68
N ALA A 70 -15.83 8.26 0.52
CA ALA A 70 -16.02 7.13 -0.38
C ALA A 70 -14.69 6.58 -0.92
N VAL A 71 -13.75 7.45 -1.32
CA VAL A 71 -12.40 7.05 -1.74
C VAL A 71 -11.68 6.32 -0.61
N SER A 72 -11.74 6.84 0.62
CA SER A 72 -11.14 6.18 1.81
C SER A 72 -11.72 4.78 2.03
N VAL A 73 -13.04 4.61 1.90
CA VAL A 73 -13.71 3.30 2.01
C VAL A 73 -13.27 2.36 0.89
N GLY A 74 -13.22 2.86 -0.36
CA GLY A 74 -12.80 2.07 -1.53
C GLY A 74 -11.37 1.55 -1.37
N ILE A 75 -10.43 2.40 -0.95
CA ILE A 75 -9.05 2.02 -0.64
C ILE A 75 -9.02 1.00 0.51
N GLY A 76 -9.80 1.20 1.57
CA GLY A 76 -9.87 0.26 2.68
C GLY A 76 -10.33 -1.13 2.26
N LEU A 77 -11.36 -1.22 1.42
CA LEU A 77 -11.83 -2.47 0.84
C LEU A 77 -10.79 -3.12 -0.06
N PHE A 78 -10.09 -2.31 -0.87
CA PHE A 78 -9.01 -2.78 -1.72
C PHE A 78 -7.87 -3.39 -0.89
N VAL A 79 -7.37 -2.67 0.12
CA VAL A 79 -6.29 -3.16 0.99
C VAL A 79 -6.69 -4.46 1.71
N ALA A 80 -7.93 -4.52 2.24
CA ALA A 80 -8.45 -5.75 2.84
C ALA A 80 -8.52 -6.90 1.83
N PHE A 81 -8.95 -6.63 0.60
CA PHE A 81 -9.03 -7.61 -0.46
C PHE A 81 -7.64 -8.14 -0.88
N VAL A 82 -6.65 -7.25 -1.02
CA VAL A 82 -5.25 -7.64 -1.25
C VAL A 82 -4.75 -8.52 -0.09
N GLY A 83 -5.08 -8.17 1.15
CA GLY A 83 -4.78 -9.01 2.32
C GLY A 83 -5.38 -10.41 2.20
N LEU A 84 -6.63 -10.54 1.80
CA LEU A 84 -7.31 -11.82 1.60
C LEU A 84 -6.69 -12.64 0.44
N GLN A 85 -6.24 -11.99 -0.64
CA GLN A 85 -5.54 -12.63 -1.74
C GLN A 85 -4.13 -13.08 -1.34
N ASN A 86 -3.39 -12.24 -0.62
CA ASN A 86 -2.05 -12.58 -0.10
C ASN A 86 -2.10 -13.75 0.88
N ALA A 87 -3.16 -13.83 1.67
CA ALA A 87 -3.44 -14.97 2.55
C ALA A 87 -3.89 -16.22 1.79
N LYS A 88 -4.11 -16.15 0.47
CA LYS A 88 -4.73 -17.23 -0.33
C LYS A 88 -6.09 -17.68 0.19
N LEU A 89 -6.83 -16.79 0.88
CA LEU A 89 -8.23 -17.04 1.28
C LEU A 89 -9.17 -16.83 0.10
N ILE A 90 -8.88 -15.82 -0.71
CA ILE A 90 -9.56 -15.51 -1.97
C ILE A 90 -8.56 -15.70 -3.10
N VAL A 91 -8.96 -16.38 -4.15
CA VAL A 91 -8.16 -16.63 -5.35
C VAL A 91 -8.94 -16.29 -6.61
N ASN A 92 -8.23 -16.07 -7.71
CA ASN A 92 -8.86 -15.77 -9.00
C ASN A 92 -9.66 -16.97 -9.52
N SER A 93 -10.76 -16.69 -10.20
CA SER A 93 -11.64 -17.66 -10.84
C SER A 93 -12.12 -17.13 -12.17
N ASP A 94 -11.97 -17.92 -13.22
CA ASP A 94 -12.40 -17.55 -14.58
C ASP A 94 -13.93 -17.43 -14.69
N SER A 95 -14.68 -18.12 -13.82
CA SER A 95 -16.15 -18.13 -13.85
C SER A 95 -16.80 -17.02 -13.01
N THR A 96 -16.16 -16.63 -11.89
CA THR A 96 -16.76 -15.69 -10.90
C THR A 96 -15.84 -14.53 -10.55
N LEU A 97 -14.77 -14.30 -11.33
CA LEU A 97 -13.66 -13.39 -11.09
C LEU A 97 -12.82 -13.80 -9.88
N VAL A 98 -13.46 -14.11 -8.76
CA VAL A 98 -12.80 -14.57 -7.53
C VAL A 98 -13.62 -15.68 -6.88
N THR A 99 -12.92 -16.57 -6.18
CA THR A 99 -13.51 -17.64 -5.38
C THR A 99 -12.71 -17.85 -4.10
N TYR A 100 -13.26 -18.57 -3.13
CA TYR A 100 -12.49 -18.99 -1.96
C TYR A 100 -11.53 -20.14 -2.32
N GLN A 101 -10.42 -20.22 -1.60
CA GLN A 101 -9.44 -21.30 -1.79
C GLN A 101 -10.02 -22.65 -1.38
N HIS A 102 -9.90 -23.64 -2.27
CA HIS A 102 -10.24 -25.02 -1.94
C HIS A 102 -9.09 -25.68 -1.18
N PHE A 103 -9.34 -26.12 0.05
CA PHE A 103 -8.35 -26.79 0.90
C PHE A 103 -8.32 -28.30 0.67
N LYS A 104 -8.04 -28.73 -0.55
CA LYS A 104 -7.97 -30.16 -0.91
C LYS A 104 -6.65 -30.53 -1.57
N GLY A 105 -6.18 -31.76 -1.30
CA GLY A 105 -5.08 -32.39 -2.00
C GLY A 105 -3.68 -31.96 -1.55
N GLU A 106 -2.73 -32.09 -2.46
CA GLU A 106 -1.29 -31.91 -2.21
C GLU A 106 -0.88 -30.51 -1.76
N THR A 107 -1.71 -29.50 -2.06
CA THR A 107 -1.44 -28.10 -1.67
C THR A 107 -1.94 -27.71 -0.28
N PHE A 108 -2.60 -28.63 0.45
CA PHE A 108 -3.11 -28.34 1.79
C PHE A 108 -2.01 -27.94 2.77
N HIS A 109 -0.90 -28.68 2.79
CA HIS A 109 0.22 -28.44 3.70
C HIS A 109 1.00 -27.15 3.40
N SER A 110 0.86 -26.57 2.22
CA SER A 110 1.46 -25.27 1.86
C SER A 110 0.44 -24.15 1.91
N ILE A 111 -0.46 -24.08 0.92
CA ILE A 111 -1.44 -22.99 0.78
C ILE A 111 -2.51 -23.07 1.87
N GLY A 112 -3.06 -24.26 2.15
CA GLY A 112 -4.14 -24.44 3.11
C GLY A 112 -3.71 -24.05 4.53
N VAL A 113 -2.57 -24.53 4.97
CA VAL A 113 -2.01 -24.20 6.30
C VAL A 113 -1.70 -22.70 6.38
N GLY A 114 -1.12 -22.09 5.33
CA GLY A 114 -0.87 -20.65 5.26
C GLY A 114 -2.17 -19.84 5.40
N ALA A 115 -3.22 -20.21 4.70
CA ALA A 115 -4.52 -19.55 4.80
C ALA A 115 -5.17 -19.70 6.20
N ILE A 116 -5.05 -20.86 6.83
CA ILE A 116 -5.52 -21.07 8.21
C ILE A 116 -4.70 -20.21 9.18
N LEU A 117 -3.38 -20.15 9.03
CA LEU A 117 -2.53 -19.31 9.85
C LEU A 117 -2.86 -17.82 9.69
N ALA A 118 -3.21 -17.38 8.48
CA ALA A 118 -3.68 -16.01 8.27
C ALA A 118 -5.00 -15.73 9.02
N LEU A 119 -5.98 -16.64 9.00
CA LEU A 119 -7.23 -16.49 9.77
C LEU A 119 -6.95 -16.44 11.26
N VAL A 120 -6.09 -17.32 11.77
CA VAL A 120 -5.64 -17.30 13.17
C VAL A 120 -4.95 -15.97 13.49
N GLY A 121 -4.11 -15.47 12.58
CA GLY A 121 -3.45 -14.17 12.68
C GLY A 121 -4.43 -13.00 12.76
N VAL A 122 -5.50 -13.02 11.96
CA VAL A 122 -6.58 -12.01 12.05
C VAL A 122 -7.24 -12.05 13.42
N LEU A 123 -7.56 -13.24 13.94
CA LEU A 123 -8.17 -13.39 15.28
C LEU A 123 -7.23 -12.90 16.38
N ILE A 124 -5.95 -13.26 16.33
CA ILE A 124 -4.94 -12.80 17.29
C ILE A 124 -4.84 -11.28 17.26
N THR A 125 -4.68 -10.70 16.07
CA THR A 125 -4.57 -9.24 15.91
C THR A 125 -5.83 -8.54 16.42
N ALA A 126 -7.02 -9.04 16.09
CA ALA A 126 -8.28 -8.49 16.56
C ALA A 126 -8.39 -8.53 18.10
N ILE A 127 -7.99 -9.64 18.73
CA ILE A 127 -7.99 -9.77 20.21
C ILE A 127 -7.02 -8.77 20.84
N LEU A 128 -5.82 -8.61 20.28
CA LEU A 128 -4.84 -7.66 20.78
C LEU A 128 -5.35 -6.22 20.70
N LEU A 129 -6.03 -5.87 19.59
CA LEU A 129 -6.61 -4.54 19.40
C LEU A 129 -7.80 -4.28 20.34
N VAL A 130 -8.69 -5.25 20.50
CA VAL A 130 -9.82 -5.14 21.47
C VAL A 130 -9.28 -4.97 22.90
N LYS A 131 -8.19 -5.66 23.24
CA LYS A 131 -7.50 -5.50 24.53
C LYS A 131 -6.65 -4.23 24.63
N LYS A 132 -6.64 -3.40 23.60
CA LYS A 132 -5.85 -2.15 23.51
C LYS A 132 -4.35 -2.36 23.79
N VAL A 133 -3.80 -3.50 23.32
CA VAL A 133 -2.35 -3.77 23.41
C VAL A 133 -1.63 -2.85 22.43
N LYS A 134 -0.71 -2.02 22.94
CA LYS A 134 0.12 -1.13 22.10
C LYS A 134 0.96 -1.97 21.14
N GLY A 135 0.96 -1.59 19.85
CA GLY A 135 1.64 -2.34 18.81
C GLY A 135 0.93 -3.66 18.43
N GLY A 136 -0.37 -3.80 18.72
CA GLY A 136 -1.14 -5.03 18.51
C GLY A 136 -1.06 -5.59 17.09
N ILE A 137 -0.98 -4.72 16.06
CA ILE A 137 -0.79 -5.13 14.66
C ILE A 137 0.58 -5.78 14.46
N LEU A 138 1.64 -5.17 14.96
CA LEU A 138 3.00 -5.72 14.87
C LEU A 138 3.11 -7.07 15.58
N TYR A 139 2.59 -7.16 16.81
CA TYR A 139 2.56 -8.43 17.54
C TYR A 139 1.72 -9.48 16.82
N GLY A 140 0.64 -9.09 16.18
CA GLY A 140 -0.17 -9.99 15.34
C GLY A 140 0.67 -10.60 14.21
N ILE A 141 1.43 -9.80 13.48
CA ILE A 141 2.35 -10.26 12.42
C ILE A 141 3.39 -11.22 13.01
N LEU A 142 4.09 -10.80 14.08
CA LEU A 142 5.18 -11.59 14.67
C LEU A 142 4.69 -12.92 15.24
N ILE A 143 3.57 -12.94 15.97
CA ILE A 143 2.99 -14.17 16.52
C ILE A 143 2.57 -15.11 15.39
N THR A 144 1.93 -14.58 14.34
CA THR A 144 1.52 -15.40 13.19
C THR A 144 2.73 -15.99 12.48
N TRP A 145 3.81 -15.22 12.33
CA TRP A 145 5.06 -15.72 11.75
C TRP A 145 5.69 -16.81 12.62
N VAL A 146 5.79 -16.61 13.94
CA VAL A 146 6.29 -17.63 14.88
C VAL A 146 5.45 -18.92 14.81
N LEU A 147 4.13 -18.81 14.74
CA LEU A 147 3.25 -19.96 14.51
C LEU A 147 3.56 -20.65 13.18
N GLY A 148 3.84 -19.89 12.12
CA GLY A 148 4.29 -20.43 10.84
C GLY A 148 5.60 -21.22 10.96
N ILE A 149 6.60 -20.68 11.66
CA ILE A 149 7.87 -21.38 11.95
C ILE A 149 7.63 -22.69 12.71
N LEU A 150 6.78 -22.67 13.74
CA LEU A 150 6.43 -23.88 14.48
C LEU A 150 5.74 -24.92 13.58
N CYS A 151 4.84 -24.50 12.71
CA CYS A 151 4.20 -25.39 11.74
C CYS A 151 5.20 -25.97 10.74
N GLU A 152 6.19 -25.20 10.30
CA GLU A 152 7.24 -25.71 9.39
C GLU A 152 8.17 -26.71 10.10
N LEU A 153 8.58 -26.43 11.33
CA LEU A 153 9.41 -27.34 12.13
C LEU A 153 8.70 -28.66 12.47
N THR A 154 7.37 -28.63 12.62
CA THR A 154 6.58 -29.85 12.90
C THR A 154 6.14 -30.59 11.61
N GLY A 155 6.48 -30.05 10.42
CA GLY A 155 6.08 -30.63 9.14
C GLY A 155 4.60 -30.45 8.78
N ILE A 156 3.86 -29.63 9.52
CA ILE A 156 2.48 -29.26 9.21
C ILE A 156 2.45 -28.28 8.02
N TYR A 157 3.34 -27.28 8.02
CA TYR A 157 3.56 -26.40 6.87
C TYR A 157 4.75 -26.92 6.06
N ILE A 158 4.53 -27.13 4.78
CA ILE A 158 5.57 -27.58 3.84
C ILE A 158 5.74 -26.49 2.80
N PRO A 159 6.92 -25.86 2.69
CA PRO A 159 7.19 -24.87 1.66
C PRO A 159 6.98 -25.44 0.26
N ASN A 160 6.34 -24.64 -0.60
CA ASN A 160 6.14 -24.95 -2.02
C ASN A 160 6.43 -23.70 -2.85
N PRO A 161 7.68 -23.51 -3.32
CA PRO A 161 8.07 -22.33 -4.09
C PRO A 161 7.28 -22.15 -5.38
N ASP A 162 6.86 -23.23 -6.03
CA ASP A 162 6.06 -23.19 -7.27
C ASP A 162 4.67 -22.56 -7.03
N ALA A 163 4.16 -22.72 -5.81
CA ALA A 163 2.91 -22.08 -5.37
C ALA A 163 3.12 -20.70 -4.71
N GLY A 164 4.35 -20.19 -4.70
CA GLY A 164 4.73 -18.93 -4.05
C GLY A 164 4.75 -19.00 -2.51
N MET A 165 4.87 -20.21 -1.95
CA MET A 165 4.93 -20.46 -0.51
C MET A 165 6.34 -20.86 -0.12
N TYR A 166 7.10 -19.91 0.40
CA TYR A 166 8.52 -20.10 0.76
C TYR A 166 8.69 -20.56 2.20
N SER A 167 9.92 -21.00 2.56
CA SER A 167 10.28 -21.25 3.95
C SER A 167 10.18 -19.99 4.77
N VAL A 168 9.63 -20.11 5.96
CA VAL A 168 9.44 -19.01 6.91
C VAL A 168 10.54 -18.93 7.96
N ILE A 169 11.52 -19.86 7.90
CA ILE A 169 12.66 -19.93 8.81
C ILE A 169 13.78 -19.04 8.26
N PRO A 170 14.22 -18.02 8.98
CA PRO A 170 15.31 -17.16 8.53
C PRO A 170 16.63 -17.95 8.46
N THR A 171 17.27 -17.93 7.31
CA THR A 171 18.60 -18.54 7.12
C THR A 171 19.73 -17.57 7.42
N SER A 172 19.45 -16.27 7.33
CA SER A 172 20.37 -15.19 7.68
C SER A 172 19.59 -13.99 8.23
N PHE A 173 20.23 -13.20 9.08
CA PHE A 173 19.58 -12.06 9.73
C PHE A 173 20.05 -10.72 9.14
N ILE A 174 21.26 -10.67 8.63
CA ILE A 174 21.92 -9.44 8.20
C ILE A 174 22.55 -9.66 6.83
N SER A 175 22.39 -8.67 5.95
CA SER A 175 23.10 -8.60 4.67
C SER A 175 23.56 -7.17 4.42
N PHE A 176 24.81 -7.02 3.98
CA PHE A 176 25.35 -5.77 3.50
C PHE A 176 25.49 -5.76 1.97
N ASP A 177 24.73 -6.59 1.28
CA ASP A 177 24.70 -6.60 -0.18
C ASP A 177 23.77 -5.51 -0.73
N PHE A 178 24.35 -4.42 -1.20
CA PHE A 178 23.63 -3.32 -1.85
C PHE A 178 23.69 -3.41 -3.39
N SER A 179 24.15 -4.52 -3.95
CA SER A 179 24.29 -4.69 -5.39
C SER A 179 23.00 -4.52 -6.17
N ALA A 180 21.89 -4.98 -5.59
CA ALA A 180 20.57 -4.82 -6.18
C ALA A 180 20.18 -3.33 -6.32
N LEU A 181 20.43 -2.52 -5.29
CA LEU A 181 20.19 -1.08 -5.33
C LEU A 181 21.06 -0.40 -6.40
N GLY A 182 22.32 -0.80 -6.52
CA GLY A 182 23.22 -0.30 -7.57
C GLY A 182 22.75 -0.62 -9.00
N LYS A 183 22.03 -1.74 -9.18
CA LYS A 183 21.47 -2.12 -10.49
C LYS A 183 20.25 -1.29 -10.89
N THR A 184 19.47 -0.79 -9.92
CA THR A 184 18.25 0.00 -10.19
C THR A 184 18.51 1.51 -10.18
N PHE A 185 19.51 1.96 -9.42
CA PHE A 185 19.83 3.37 -9.25
C PHE A 185 20.12 4.08 -10.59
N GLY A 186 19.44 5.18 -10.84
CA GLY A 186 19.64 6.02 -12.02
C GLY A 186 19.20 5.40 -13.35
N GLN A 187 18.57 4.23 -13.34
CA GLN A 187 18.11 3.57 -14.58
C GLN A 187 17.00 4.36 -15.28
N VAL A 188 16.28 5.20 -14.57
CA VAL A 188 15.31 6.14 -15.13
C VAL A 188 15.91 6.99 -16.26
N PHE A 189 17.18 7.37 -16.17
CA PHE A 189 17.88 8.19 -17.19
C PHE A 189 18.42 7.37 -18.37
N LYS A 190 18.28 6.05 -18.35
CA LYS A 190 18.68 5.14 -19.44
C LYS A 190 17.48 4.62 -20.24
N THR A 191 16.40 5.38 -20.24
CA THR A 191 15.17 5.02 -20.93
C THR A 191 15.36 5.08 -22.43
N ASP A 192 15.01 4.01 -23.13
CA ASP A 192 14.91 3.97 -24.57
C ASP A 192 13.45 4.20 -24.99
N PHE A 193 13.23 5.26 -25.77
CA PHE A 193 11.92 5.61 -26.33
C PHE A 193 11.68 5.01 -27.72
N SER A 194 12.64 4.24 -28.25
CA SER A 194 12.49 3.62 -29.57
C SER A 194 11.33 2.60 -29.53
N GLY A 195 10.39 2.77 -30.45
CA GLY A 195 9.20 1.89 -30.54
C GLY A 195 8.03 2.26 -29.63
N VAL A 196 8.12 3.29 -28.82
CA VAL A 196 7.00 3.77 -27.99
C VAL A 196 6.45 5.07 -28.58
N GLY A 197 5.18 5.04 -28.98
CA GLY A 197 4.50 6.26 -29.43
C GLY A 197 4.39 7.28 -28.30
N ILE A 198 4.68 8.53 -28.59
CA ILE A 198 4.65 9.62 -27.59
C ILE A 198 3.28 9.69 -26.87
N LEU A 199 2.17 9.44 -27.57
CA LEU A 199 0.83 9.40 -27.00
C LEU A 199 0.68 8.26 -25.98
N ASN A 200 1.26 7.09 -26.25
CA ASN A 200 1.21 5.95 -25.34
C ASN A 200 2.02 6.23 -24.06
N PHE A 201 3.19 6.87 -24.19
CA PHE A 201 3.96 7.30 -23.02
C PHE A 201 3.15 8.27 -22.15
N PHE A 202 2.52 9.28 -22.76
CA PHE A 202 1.67 10.22 -22.02
C PHE A 202 0.46 9.54 -21.40
N ALA A 203 -0.16 8.56 -22.06
CA ALA A 203 -1.27 7.80 -21.50
C ALA A 203 -0.86 7.03 -20.23
N VAL A 204 0.30 6.35 -20.27
CA VAL A 204 0.85 5.64 -19.11
C VAL A 204 1.18 6.62 -17.98
N MET A 205 1.87 7.72 -18.28
CA MET A 205 2.21 8.75 -17.31
C MET A 205 0.96 9.38 -16.68
N PHE A 206 -0.07 9.68 -17.49
CA PHE A 206 -1.35 10.20 -16.99
C PHE A 206 -2.07 9.20 -16.10
N SER A 207 -1.99 7.90 -16.41
CA SER A 207 -2.59 6.87 -15.57
C SER A 207 -1.92 6.83 -14.19
N PHE A 208 -0.58 6.87 -14.13
CA PHE A 208 0.13 7.01 -12.85
C PHE A 208 -0.31 8.27 -12.10
N LEU A 209 -0.32 9.41 -12.78
CA LEU A 209 -0.69 10.70 -12.20
C LEU A 209 -2.11 10.71 -11.60
N PHE A 210 -3.09 10.14 -12.31
CA PHE A 210 -4.46 10.06 -11.80
C PHE A 210 -4.56 9.12 -10.59
N VAL A 211 -3.96 7.94 -10.68
CA VAL A 211 -4.00 6.96 -9.60
C VAL A 211 -3.33 7.52 -8.35
N ASP A 212 -2.13 8.08 -8.47
CA ASP A 212 -1.41 8.68 -7.33
C ASP A 212 -2.15 9.89 -6.75
N LEU A 213 -2.75 10.73 -7.60
CA LEU A 213 -3.54 11.86 -7.11
C LEU A 213 -4.64 11.40 -6.14
N PHE A 214 -5.44 10.40 -6.53
CA PHE A 214 -6.55 9.92 -5.71
C PHE A 214 -6.07 9.07 -4.53
N ASP A 215 -5.03 8.27 -4.70
CA ASP A 215 -4.44 7.46 -3.62
C ASP A 215 -3.88 8.37 -2.52
N THR A 216 -3.03 9.32 -2.88
CA THR A 216 -2.47 10.30 -1.92
C THR A 216 -3.57 11.12 -1.24
N LEU A 217 -4.57 11.61 -1.99
CA LEU A 217 -5.66 12.40 -1.42
C LEU A 217 -6.50 11.57 -0.45
N GLY A 218 -6.90 10.36 -0.87
CA GLY A 218 -7.69 9.45 -0.05
C GLY A 218 -6.96 9.05 1.23
N THR A 219 -5.68 8.72 1.12
CA THR A 219 -4.85 8.32 2.25
C THR A 219 -4.60 9.48 3.22
N LEU A 220 -4.23 10.67 2.70
CA LEU A 220 -4.03 11.85 3.55
C LEU A 220 -5.28 12.19 4.36
N ILE A 221 -6.46 12.19 3.70
CA ILE A 221 -7.73 12.45 4.39
C ILE A 221 -8.07 11.33 5.37
N GLY A 222 -7.98 10.07 4.93
CA GLY A 222 -8.33 8.91 5.74
C GLY A 222 -7.52 8.86 7.02
N VAL A 223 -6.20 9.01 6.92
CA VAL A 223 -5.29 8.98 8.07
C VAL A 223 -5.40 10.25 8.91
N ALA A 224 -5.52 11.44 8.29
CA ALA A 224 -5.69 12.70 9.01
C ALA A 224 -7.01 12.76 9.78
N SER A 225 -8.10 12.26 9.20
CA SER A 225 -9.39 12.13 9.87
C SER A 225 -9.32 11.20 11.08
N LYS A 226 -8.56 10.09 10.97
CA LYS A 226 -8.33 9.15 12.08
C LYS A 226 -7.44 9.77 13.18
N ALA A 227 -6.59 10.73 12.81
CA ALA A 227 -5.68 11.45 13.70
C ALA A 227 -6.31 12.67 14.39
N ASP A 228 -7.55 13.02 14.04
CA ASP A 228 -8.21 14.28 14.41
C ASP A 228 -7.36 15.51 14.01
N MET A 229 -6.75 15.45 12.81
CA MET A 229 -5.86 16.50 12.27
C MET A 229 -6.56 17.40 11.25
N LEU A 230 -7.80 17.09 10.87
CA LEU A 230 -8.60 17.94 9.99
C LEU A 230 -9.17 19.13 10.81
N ASP A 231 -9.24 20.29 10.16
CA ASP A 231 -9.93 21.45 10.74
C ASP A 231 -11.46 21.29 10.73
N GLU A 232 -12.18 22.29 11.25
CA GLU A 232 -13.64 22.32 11.32
C GLU A 232 -14.30 22.25 9.92
N GLU A 233 -13.56 22.69 8.89
CA GLU A 233 -14.02 22.67 7.49
C GLU A 233 -13.63 21.37 6.77
N GLY A 234 -13.01 20.40 7.47
CA GLY A 234 -12.55 19.12 6.91
C GLY A 234 -11.32 19.25 6.02
N LYS A 235 -10.55 20.33 6.16
CA LYS A 235 -9.29 20.54 5.44
C LYS A 235 -8.12 20.08 6.30
N LEU A 236 -7.06 19.65 5.62
CA LEU A 236 -5.81 19.29 6.28
C LEU A 236 -4.89 20.52 6.33
N PRO A 237 -4.55 21.06 7.52
CA PRO A 237 -3.59 22.14 7.63
C PRO A 237 -2.26 21.76 6.98
N ASN A 238 -1.57 22.73 6.33
CA ASN A 238 -0.29 22.50 5.65
C ASN A 238 -0.28 21.34 4.62
N ILE A 239 -1.43 21.10 3.97
CA ILE A 239 -1.55 20.07 2.92
C ILE A 239 -0.54 20.29 1.79
N LYS A 240 -0.23 21.54 1.44
CA LYS A 240 0.78 21.88 0.43
C LYS A 240 2.15 21.26 0.75
N GLY A 241 2.56 21.34 2.03
CA GLY A 241 3.80 20.71 2.48
C GLY A 241 3.78 19.18 2.35
N ALA A 242 2.63 18.56 2.64
CA ALA A 242 2.45 17.11 2.50
C ALA A 242 2.50 16.67 1.03
N LEU A 243 1.76 17.36 0.16
CA LEU A 243 1.74 17.08 -1.29
C LEU A 243 3.11 17.31 -1.95
N MET A 244 3.86 18.32 -1.49
CA MET A 244 5.23 18.56 -1.97
C MET A 244 6.18 17.45 -1.52
N ALA A 245 6.06 16.98 -0.26
CA ALA A 245 6.88 15.87 0.24
C ALA A 245 6.65 14.59 -0.54
N ASP A 246 5.41 14.30 -0.87
CA ASP A 246 4.95 13.18 -1.68
C ASP A 246 5.57 13.22 -3.09
N SER A 247 5.43 14.36 -3.77
CA SER A 247 5.96 14.56 -5.13
C SER A 247 7.49 14.43 -5.21
N ILE A 248 8.21 15.00 -4.23
CA ILE A 248 9.67 14.87 -4.14
C ILE A 248 10.07 13.41 -3.88
N ALA A 249 9.30 12.69 -3.03
CA ALA A 249 9.57 11.28 -2.76
C ALA A 249 9.33 10.41 -3.99
N THR A 250 8.32 10.71 -4.81
CA THR A 250 8.06 10.04 -6.09
C THR A 250 9.23 10.21 -7.06
N CYS A 251 9.73 11.45 -7.24
CA CYS A 251 10.93 11.69 -8.07
C CYS A 251 12.16 10.93 -7.54
N ALA A 252 12.40 10.98 -6.22
CA ALA A 252 13.53 10.30 -5.60
C ALA A 252 13.38 8.77 -5.73
N GLY A 253 12.17 8.24 -5.52
CA GLY A 253 11.83 6.83 -5.70
C GLY A 253 12.12 6.33 -7.11
N ALA A 254 11.68 7.06 -8.13
CA ALA A 254 11.97 6.74 -9.54
C ALA A 254 13.47 6.70 -9.84
N VAL A 255 14.27 7.62 -9.26
CA VAL A 255 15.74 7.61 -9.40
C VAL A 255 16.35 6.39 -8.69
N LEU A 256 15.82 5.99 -7.55
CA LEU A 256 16.25 4.79 -6.82
C LEU A 256 15.78 3.48 -7.50
N GLY A 257 14.80 3.57 -8.41
CA GLY A 257 14.31 2.43 -9.19
C GLY A 257 13.04 1.79 -8.63
N THR A 258 12.21 2.55 -7.93
CA THR A 258 10.89 2.12 -7.46
C THR A 258 9.77 2.87 -8.16
N SER A 259 8.55 2.33 -8.13
CA SER A 259 7.35 2.98 -8.65
C SER A 259 6.98 4.21 -7.81
N THR A 260 5.86 4.84 -8.13
CA THR A 260 5.33 6.01 -7.43
C THR A 260 5.34 5.82 -5.93
N THR A 261 5.96 6.76 -5.22
CA THR A 261 6.03 6.80 -3.75
C THR A 261 4.93 7.72 -3.23
N THR A 262 4.03 7.19 -2.44
CA THR A 262 2.84 7.89 -1.95
C THR A 262 2.74 7.79 -0.43
N THR A 263 1.81 8.54 0.16
CA THR A 263 1.50 8.47 1.58
C THR A 263 0.85 7.12 1.90
N PHE A 264 1.40 6.39 2.85
CA PHE A 264 0.99 5.03 3.18
C PHE A 264 -0.16 5.01 4.18
N VAL A 265 -1.21 4.28 3.85
CA VAL A 265 -2.43 4.14 4.67
C VAL A 265 -2.16 3.43 6.00
N GLU A 266 -1.16 2.57 6.05
CA GLU A 266 -0.69 1.88 7.25
C GLU A 266 -0.16 2.86 8.32
N SER A 267 0.12 4.12 7.95
CA SER A 267 0.39 5.21 8.89
C SER A 267 -0.74 5.39 9.90
N ALA A 268 -1.97 4.96 9.57
CA ALA A 268 -3.10 4.94 10.48
C ALA A 268 -2.82 4.13 11.75
N SER A 269 -2.01 3.06 11.67
CA SER A 269 -1.61 2.28 12.85
C SER A 269 -0.72 3.10 13.78
N GLY A 270 0.30 3.78 13.25
CA GLY A 270 1.19 4.65 14.02
C GLY A 270 0.45 5.84 14.65
N VAL A 271 -0.52 6.40 13.91
CA VAL A 271 -1.40 7.48 14.40
C VAL A 271 -2.30 6.98 15.53
N THR A 272 -2.84 5.77 15.43
CA THR A 272 -3.67 5.14 16.47
C THR A 272 -2.88 4.91 17.76
N GLU A 273 -1.59 4.61 17.65
CA GLU A 273 -0.66 4.47 18.79
C GLU A 273 -0.18 5.81 19.37
N GLY A 274 -0.61 6.93 18.80
CA GLY A 274 -0.34 8.27 19.32
C GLY A 274 0.67 9.09 18.50
N GLY A 275 1.10 8.63 17.33
CA GLY A 275 1.92 9.42 16.41
C GLY A 275 1.18 10.69 15.95
N ARG A 276 1.79 11.88 16.09
CA ARG A 276 1.14 13.15 15.74
C ARG A 276 2.03 14.12 14.97
N THR A 277 3.33 13.85 14.90
CA THR A 277 4.30 14.79 14.33
C THR A 277 5.21 14.11 13.31
N GLY A 278 5.96 14.90 12.56
CA GLY A 278 6.96 14.44 11.61
C GLY A 278 8.05 13.54 12.21
N LEU A 279 8.24 13.55 13.54
CA LEU A 279 9.17 12.63 14.20
C LEU A 279 8.78 11.17 13.97
N THR A 280 7.47 10.86 13.95
CA THR A 280 6.97 9.52 13.60
C THR A 280 7.39 9.12 12.20
N SER A 281 7.19 10.00 11.22
CA SER A 281 7.59 9.78 9.84
C SER A 281 9.11 9.63 9.69
N MET A 282 9.89 10.46 10.39
CA MET A 282 11.36 10.37 10.39
C MET A 282 11.84 9.03 10.99
N THR A 283 11.25 8.61 12.11
CA THR A 283 11.56 7.32 12.75
C THR A 283 11.25 6.16 11.78
N THR A 284 10.12 6.20 11.09
CA THR A 284 9.77 5.20 10.08
C THR A 284 10.81 5.18 8.95
N GLY A 285 11.24 6.34 8.46
CA GLY A 285 12.30 6.42 7.44
C GLY A 285 13.63 5.82 7.90
N VAL A 286 14.06 6.08 9.15
CA VAL A 286 15.25 5.47 9.74
C VAL A 286 15.08 3.95 9.85
N LEU A 287 13.91 3.47 10.28
CA LEU A 287 13.62 2.03 10.35
C LEU A 287 13.64 1.38 8.97
N PHE A 288 13.16 2.05 7.91
CA PHE A 288 13.30 1.54 6.54
C PHE A 288 14.77 1.42 6.11
N LEU A 289 15.62 2.40 6.44
CA LEU A 289 17.07 2.29 6.16
C LEU A 289 17.71 1.13 6.91
N LEU A 290 17.36 0.93 8.17
CA LEU A 290 17.81 -0.24 8.94
C LEU A 290 17.28 -1.55 8.35
N ALA A 291 16.04 -1.56 7.88
CA ALA A 291 15.44 -2.74 7.26
C ALA A 291 16.19 -3.21 6.01
N VAL A 292 16.90 -2.33 5.29
CA VAL A 292 17.77 -2.75 4.17
C VAL A 292 18.87 -3.70 4.66
N VAL A 293 19.48 -3.42 5.80
CA VAL A 293 20.51 -4.27 6.40
C VAL A 293 19.92 -5.59 6.93
N PHE A 294 18.70 -5.54 7.48
CA PHE A 294 17.96 -6.70 7.96
C PHE A 294 17.06 -7.34 6.89
N SER A 295 17.29 -7.02 5.61
CA SER A 295 16.47 -7.52 4.50
C SER A 295 16.30 -9.04 4.47
N PRO A 296 17.32 -9.89 4.77
CA PRO A 296 17.10 -11.33 4.78
C PRO A 296 16.08 -11.79 5.81
N LEU A 297 16.05 -11.12 6.97
CA LEU A 297 15.06 -11.39 8.02
C LEU A 297 13.66 -10.99 7.58
N PHE A 298 13.48 -9.76 7.07
CA PHE A 298 12.16 -9.26 6.67
C PHE A 298 11.59 -10.00 5.46
N LEU A 299 12.44 -10.46 4.53
CA LEU A 299 12.03 -11.24 3.37
C LEU A 299 11.52 -12.64 3.71
N THR A 300 11.82 -13.17 4.89
CA THR A 300 11.28 -14.45 5.35
C THR A 300 9.91 -14.35 6.02
N ILE A 301 9.44 -13.13 6.33
CA ILE A 301 8.08 -12.93 6.85
C ILE A 301 7.08 -13.27 5.74
N PRO A 302 6.28 -14.33 5.90
CA PRO A 302 5.41 -14.80 4.83
C PRO A 302 4.20 -13.87 4.66
N SER A 303 3.64 -13.85 3.46
CA SER A 303 2.44 -13.06 3.15
C SER A 303 1.24 -13.42 4.02
N PHE A 304 1.09 -14.67 4.46
CA PHE A 304 0.03 -15.05 5.38
C PHE A 304 0.19 -14.44 6.79
N ALA A 305 1.39 -14.02 7.20
CA ALA A 305 1.61 -13.35 8.47
C ALA A 305 1.36 -11.83 8.38
N THR A 306 1.60 -11.22 7.22
CA THR A 306 1.33 -9.79 6.98
C THR A 306 -0.09 -9.50 6.55
N ALA A 307 -0.77 -10.44 5.92
CA ALA A 307 -2.15 -10.31 5.46
C ALA A 307 -3.15 -9.89 6.56
N PRO A 308 -3.07 -10.40 7.80
CA PRO A 308 -3.91 -9.94 8.91
C PRO A 308 -3.84 -8.43 9.14
N ALA A 309 -2.66 -7.84 9.04
CA ALA A 309 -2.47 -6.41 9.20
C ALA A 309 -3.21 -5.61 8.11
N LEU A 310 -3.10 -6.05 6.84
CA LEU A 310 -3.81 -5.41 5.72
C LEU A 310 -5.33 -5.49 5.89
N ILE A 311 -5.85 -6.66 6.29
CA ILE A 311 -7.28 -6.85 6.53
C ILE A 311 -7.78 -5.91 7.63
N ILE A 312 -7.04 -5.80 8.73
CA ILE A 312 -7.40 -4.93 9.87
C ILE A 312 -7.29 -3.44 9.50
N VAL A 313 -6.26 -3.05 8.75
CA VAL A 313 -6.12 -1.66 8.26
C VAL A 313 -7.31 -1.32 7.35
N GLY A 314 -7.66 -2.20 6.42
CA GLY A 314 -8.85 -2.02 5.60
C GLY A 314 -10.14 -1.88 6.42
N PHE A 315 -10.31 -2.68 7.47
CA PHE A 315 -11.43 -2.56 8.41
C PHE A 315 -11.47 -1.16 9.08
N TYR A 316 -10.32 -0.62 9.53
CA TYR A 316 -10.31 0.71 10.14
C TYR A 316 -10.73 1.82 9.17
N MET A 317 -10.41 1.68 7.88
CA MET A 317 -10.81 2.66 6.86
C MET A 317 -12.31 2.61 6.55
N MET A 318 -12.97 1.45 6.77
CA MET A 318 -14.41 1.31 6.60
C MET A 318 -15.22 2.24 7.51
N GLY A 319 -14.65 2.73 8.61
CA GLY A 319 -15.31 3.72 9.48
C GLY A 319 -15.71 5.00 8.76
N SER A 320 -15.06 5.36 7.65
CA SER A 320 -15.42 6.51 6.82
C SER A 320 -16.78 6.33 6.11
N ALA A 321 -17.28 5.10 5.97
CA ALA A 321 -18.59 4.82 5.38
C ALA A 321 -19.74 5.43 6.19
N LEU A 322 -19.57 5.54 7.52
CA LEU A 322 -20.56 6.15 8.41
C LEU A 322 -20.75 7.66 8.21
N LYS A 323 -19.85 8.30 7.45
CA LYS A 323 -19.91 9.73 7.11
C LYS A 323 -20.61 9.98 5.77
N ILE A 324 -21.08 8.93 5.08
CA ILE A 324 -21.72 9.00 3.76
C ILE A 324 -23.22 8.91 3.97
N GLU A 325 -23.96 9.87 3.44
CA GLU A 325 -25.43 9.87 3.45
C GLU A 325 -25.97 9.03 2.28
N PHE A 326 -26.09 7.72 2.50
CA PHE A 326 -26.60 6.80 1.46
C PHE A 326 -28.10 6.93 1.22
N ASP A 327 -28.85 7.55 2.14
CA ASP A 327 -30.29 7.77 2.02
C ASP A 327 -30.62 8.88 0.99
N ASP A 328 -29.68 9.79 0.70
CA ASP A 328 -29.79 10.74 -0.41
C ASP A 328 -29.17 10.14 -1.67
N PRO A 329 -29.96 9.83 -2.72
CA PRO A 329 -29.44 9.29 -3.98
C PRO A 329 -28.44 10.20 -4.68
N ALA A 330 -28.52 11.54 -4.51
CA ALA A 330 -27.61 12.48 -5.13
C ALA A 330 -26.19 12.38 -4.55
N GLU A 331 -26.06 12.04 -3.28
CA GLU A 331 -24.80 11.79 -2.56
C GLU A 331 -24.41 10.32 -2.60
N GLY A 332 -25.37 9.42 -2.36
CA GLY A 332 -25.14 7.98 -2.20
C GLY A 332 -24.71 7.29 -3.48
N ILE A 333 -25.29 7.60 -4.64
CA ILE A 333 -24.93 6.93 -5.90
C ILE A 333 -23.49 7.27 -6.34
N PRO A 334 -23.04 8.54 -6.38
CA PRO A 334 -21.66 8.86 -6.66
C PRO A 334 -20.67 8.23 -5.65
N ALA A 335 -21.02 8.24 -4.36
CA ALA A 335 -20.20 7.62 -3.33
C ALA A 335 -20.08 6.11 -3.54
N PHE A 336 -21.19 5.41 -3.80
CA PHE A 336 -21.19 3.97 -4.09
C PHE A 336 -20.32 3.64 -5.31
N LEU A 337 -20.46 4.37 -6.42
CA LEU A 337 -19.62 4.17 -7.60
C LEU A 337 -18.14 4.41 -7.30
N THR A 338 -17.84 5.45 -6.54
CA THR A 338 -16.46 5.76 -6.12
C THR A 338 -15.86 4.63 -5.27
N ILE A 339 -16.62 4.06 -4.33
CA ILE A 339 -16.21 2.90 -3.53
C ILE A 339 -15.92 1.69 -4.41
N GLN A 340 -16.80 1.41 -5.39
CA GLN A 340 -16.62 0.26 -6.28
C GLN A 340 -15.43 0.42 -7.22
N ILE A 341 -15.22 1.62 -7.77
CA ILE A 341 -14.07 1.94 -8.63
C ILE A 341 -12.78 1.89 -7.79
N GLY A 342 -12.78 2.46 -6.59
CA GLY A 342 -11.64 2.38 -5.67
C GLY A 342 -11.26 0.95 -5.29
N ARG A 343 -12.23 0.04 -5.21
CA ARG A 343 -11.99 -1.39 -5.01
C ARG A 343 -11.40 -2.08 -6.25
N ALA A 344 -11.75 -1.59 -7.44
CA ALA A 344 -11.35 -2.19 -8.72
C ALA A 344 -9.97 -1.69 -9.20
N HIS A 345 -9.22 -0.98 -8.37
CA HIS A 345 -7.96 -0.31 -8.73
C HIS A 345 -6.76 -1.27 -8.84
N VAL A 346 -7.00 -2.48 -9.36
CA VAL A 346 -5.97 -3.51 -9.66
C VAL A 346 -6.03 -3.90 -11.12
#